data_2db443ca798f94fac7454c3c3c0e5381
#
_entry.id   2db443ca798f94fac7454c3c3c0e5381
#
_cell.length_a   1.000
_cell.length_b   1.000
_cell.length_c   1.000
_cell.angle_alpha   90.00
_cell.angle_beta   90.00
_cell.angle_gamma   90.00
#
_symmetry.space_group_name_H-M   'P 1'
#
loop_
_entity.id
_entity.type
_entity.pdbx_description
1 polymer ?
#
loop_
_entity_poly.entity_id
_entity_poly.type
_entity_poly.pdbx_seq_one_letter_code
_entity_poly.pdbx_strand_id
1 'polypeptide(L)'
;VTFFRAKPGHVLLPGRLYAGELKVADIGIAENVLTEIAPEAFLNQPALWSASFPRPRLDSHKYTRGHAVVVSGGASHTGAARLGARAALRAGAGLVTVASPPSALLINASHLTSIMVQVFDGADDLTAILEDKRKNALLIGPGAGVGPATRENVLAALLSGTAIVLDADALTSFAEIPRDLFVAIKGYFAGPVIMTPHEGEFARLFPKIAAEGGSKPERARKAAAEAAATIILKGADTVVASPEGRVAIARNAGPELATAGSGDVLAGIALGLLAQGMPPFEAAAAAVWLHGEAGRCFGPGLISEDLPEMLPAVLRDLLRRI
;
A
#
# COMPACT_ATOMS: atom_id res chain seq x y z
N VAL A 1 -23.00 -10.27 -20.60
CA VAL A 1 -22.09 -10.07 -21.73
C VAL A 1 -21.77 -8.60 -21.86
N THR A 2 -20.55 -8.25 -22.20
CA THR A 2 -20.10 -6.92 -22.61
C THR A 2 -19.21 -7.02 -23.84
N PHE A 3 -19.08 -5.93 -24.60
CA PHE A 3 -18.34 -5.93 -25.85
C PHE A 3 -16.99 -5.24 -25.70
N PHE A 4 -15.98 -5.73 -26.39
CA PHE A 4 -14.62 -5.21 -26.53
C PHE A 4 -13.82 -5.19 -25.22
N ARG A 5 -14.28 -4.52 -24.15
CA ARG A 5 -13.60 -4.43 -22.84
C ARG A 5 -14.60 -4.45 -21.68
N ALA A 6 -14.16 -4.91 -20.52
CA ALA A 6 -14.90 -4.71 -19.29
C ALA A 6 -15.04 -3.22 -18.97
N LYS A 7 -16.16 -2.83 -18.36
CA LYS A 7 -16.41 -1.45 -17.90
C LYS A 7 -16.22 -1.38 -16.38
N PRO A 8 -15.88 -0.22 -15.82
CA PRO A 8 -15.71 -0.06 -14.37
C PRO A 8 -16.88 -0.62 -13.55
N GLY A 9 -18.13 -0.42 -13.99
CA GLY A 9 -19.32 -0.93 -13.31
C GLY A 9 -19.43 -2.46 -13.25
N HIS A 10 -18.66 -3.22 -14.04
CA HIS A 10 -18.62 -4.68 -13.94
C HIS A 10 -17.67 -5.19 -12.81
N VAL A 11 -16.80 -4.33 -12.33
CA VAL A 11 -15.75 -4.69 -11.35
C VAL A 11 -15.88 -3.93 -10.04
N LEU A 12 -16.54 -2.77 -10.05
CA LEU A 12 -16.84 -1.96 -8.88
C LEU A 12 -18.17 -2.37 -8.23
N LEU A 13 -18.27 -2.17 -6.93
CA LEU A 13 -19.53 -2.29 -6.21
C LEU A 13 -20.43 -1.07 -6.47
N PRO A 14 -21.76 -1.24 -6.47
CA PRO A 14 -22.50 -2.50 -6.33
C PRO A 14 -22.63 -3.31 -7.62
N GLY A 15 -22.23 -2.75 -8.79
CA GLY A 15 -22.43 -3.37 -10.11
C GLY A 15 -21.87 -4.79 -10.21
N ARG A 16 -20.71 -5.04 -9.59
CA ARG A 16 -20.08 -6.38 -9.54
C ARG A 16 -20.99 -7.45 -8.95
N LEU A 17 -21.83 -7.10 -7.95
CA LEU A 17 -22.76 -8.07 -7.32
C LEU A 17 -23.87 -8.51 -8.27
N TYR A 18 -24.24 -7.66 -9.21
CA TYR A 18 -25.33 -7.93 -10.16
C TYR A 18 -24.85 -8.40 -11.55
N ALA A 19 -23.55 -8.25 -11.83
CA ALA A 19 -22.99 -8.58 -13.14
C ALA A 19 -22.90 -10.10 -13.41
N GLY A 20 -22.86 -10.93 -12.35
CA GLY A 20 -22.65 -12.38 -12.47
C GLY A 20 -21.34 -12.70 -13.20
N GLU A 21 -21.35 -13.75 -14.02
CA GLU A 21 -20.20 -14.12 -14.85
C GLU A 21 -20.01 -13.12 -16.00
N LEU A 22 -18.92 -12.39 -16.01
CA LEU A 22 -18.59 -11.41 -17.04
C LEU A 22 -17.97 -12.10 -18.26
N LYS A 23 -18.66 -12.04 -19.41
CA LYS A 23 -18.14 -12.46 -20.71
C LYS A 23 -17.90 -11.22 -21.59
N VAL A 24 -16.64 -11.04 -21.98
CA VAL A 24 -16.25 -9.99 -22.95
C VAL A 24 -16.27 -10.62 -24.34
N ALA A 25 -17.20 -10.19 -25.19
CA ALA A 25 -17.31 -10.64 -26.56
C ALA A 25 -16.49 -9.75 -27.50
N ASP A 26 -15.75 -10.37 -28.40
CA ASP A 26 -15.12 -9.67 -29.51
C ASP A 26 -16.18 -9.33 -30.56
N ILE A 27 -16.18 -8.09 -31.02
CA ILE A 27 -17.07 -7.57 -32.08
C ILE A 27 -16.26 -6.94 -33.22
N GLY A 28 -14.99 -7.30 -33.37
CA GLY A 28 -14.14 -6.84 -34.46
C GLY A 28 -13.56 -5.44 -34.30
N ILE A 29 -13.60 -4.86 -33.07
CA ILE A 29 -12.93 -3.58 -32.78
C ILE A 29 -11.44 -3.85 -32.64
N ALA A 30 -10.64 -3.22 -33.48
CA ALA A 30 -9.18 -3.36 -33.46
C ALA A 30 -8.56 -2.77 -32.17
N GLU A 31 -7.53 -3.41 -31.64
CA GLU A 31 -6.89 -2.96 -30.38
C GLU A 31 -6.22 -1.59 -30.48
N ASN A 32 -5.78 -1.16 -31.67
CA ASN A 32 -5.19 0.16 -31.88
C ASN A 32 -6.12 1.32 -31.50
N VAL A 33 -7.45 1.12 -31.48
CA VAL A 33 -8.43 2.09 -30.96
C VAL A 33 -8.12 2.49 -29.51
N LEU A 34 -7.53 1.59 -28.71
CA LEU A 34 -7.11 1.92 -27.35
C LEU A 34 -5.97 2.93 -27.30
N THR A 35 -5.14 3.01 -28.34
CA THR A 35 -4.08 4.03 -28.45
C THR A 35 -4.68 5.43 -28.62
N GLU A 36 -5.78 5.54 -29.38
CA GLU A 36 -6.50 6.80 -29.61
C GLU A 36 -7.30 7.21 -28.36
N ILE A 37 -7.99 6.24 -27.72
CA ILE A 37 -8.79 6.47 -26.51
C ILE A 37 -7.89 6.77 -25.30
N ALA A 38 -6.68 6.21 -25.26
CA ALA A 38 -5.73 6.32 -24.16
C ALA A 38 -6.38 6.10 -22.77
N PRO A 39 -6.96 4.91 -22.50
CA PRO A 39 -7.66 4.67 -21.25
C PRO A 39 -6.70 4.76 -20.06
N GLU A 40 -7.09 5.47 -19.01
CA GLU A 40 -6.32 5.62 -17.77
C GLU A 40 -6.81 4.69 -16.64
N ALA A 41 -7.90 3.94 -16.87
CA ALA A 41 -8.46 3.00 -15.91
C ALA A 41 -8.23 1.55 -16.38
N PHE A 42 -7.59 0.77 -15.52
CA PHE A 42 -7.15 -0.58 -15.81
C PHE A 42 -7.71 -1.57 -14.78
N LEU A 43 -7.93 -2.80 -15.21
CA LEU A 43 -8.10 -3.91 -14.27
C LEU A 43 -6.73 -4.20 -13.62
N ASN A 44 -6.70 -4.25 -12.28
CA ASN A 44 -5.47 -4.58 -11.56
C ASN A 44 -5.11 -6.07 -11.78
N GLN A 45 -4.09 -6.30 -12.57
CA GLN A 45 -3.56 -7.63 -12.90
C GLN A 45 -2.06 -7.55 -13.24
N PRO A 46 -1.31 -8.66 -13.18
CA PRO A 46 0.15 -8.66 -13.35
C PRO A 46 0.65 -7.93 -14.59
N ALA A 47 -0.05 -8.00 -15.72
CA ALA A 47 0.34 -7.31 -16.96
C ALA A 47 0.51 -5.79 -16.79
N LEU A 48 -0.16 -5.17 -15.79
CA LEU A 48 -0.07 -3.74 -15.54
C LEU A 48 1.27 -3.30 -14.93
N TRP A 49 1.91 -4.16 -14.14
CA TRP A 49 3.06 -3.80 -13.31
C TRP A 49 4.22 -4.79 -13.35
N SER A 50 4.10 -5.93 -14.04
CA SER A 50 5.11 -6.99 -14.07
C SER A 50 6.47 -6.53 -14.64
N ALA A 51 6.48 -5.53 -15.53
CA ALA A 51 7.72 -4.97 -16.08
C ALA A 51 8.58 -4.30 -15.00
N SER A 52 7.95 -3.74 -13.95
CA SER A 52 8.64 -3.09 -12.82
C SER A 52 8.74 -4.01 -11.59
N PHE A 53 8.21 -5.24 -11.67
CA PHE A 53 8.20 -6.15 -10.52
C PHE A 53 9.60 -6.67 -10.20
N PRO A 54 10.08 -6.52 -8.94
CA PRO A 54 11.43 -6.91 -8.58
C PRO A 54 11.61 -8.43 -8.67
N ARG A 55 12.63 -8.86 -9.42
CA ARG A 55 12.98 -10.28 -9.55
C ARG A 55 14.31 -10.56 -8.85
N PRO A 56 14.38 -11.59 -8.00
CA PRO A 56 15.65 -12.00 -7.39
C PRO A 56 16.67 -12.36 -8.49
N ARG A 57 17.88 -11.85 -8.36
CA ARG A 57 19.00 -12.18 -9.23
C ARG A 57 20.04 -12.98 -8.45
N LEU A 58 20.86 -13.78 -9.14
CA LEU A 58 21.91 -14.57 -8.51
C LEU A 58 22.97 -13.71 -7.81
N ASP A 59 23.20 -12.51 -8.33
CA ASP A 59 24.16 -11.52 -7.80
C ASP A 59 23.53 -10.58 -6.75
N SER A 60 22.25 -10.78 -6.38
CA SER A 60 21.57 -9.94 -5.40
C SER A 60 22.07 -10.25 -3.98
N HIS A 61 22.20 -9.21 -3.19
CA HIS A 61 22.44 -9.29 -1.76
C HIS A 61 21.37 -8.50 -0.97
N LYS A 62 21.32 -8.68 0.35
CA LYS A 62 20.26 -8.10 1.19
C LYS A 62 20.07 -6.59 1.00
N TYR A 63 21.13 -5.83 0.77
CA TYR A 63 21.04 -4.38 0.58
C TYR A 63 20.51 -3.97 -0.80
N THR A 64 20.72 -4.76 -1.85
CA THR A 64 20.16 -4.48 -3.19
C THR A 64 18.65 -4.73 -3.24
N ARG A 65 18.13 -5.47 -2.27
CA ARG A 65 16.68 -5.70 -2.10
C ARG A 65 16.02 -4.69 -1.16
N GLY A 66 16.77 -3.65 -0.75
CA GLY A 66 16.29 -2.56 0.09
C GLY A 66 16.15 -2.89 1.57
N HIS A 67 16.01 -1.85 2.36
CA HIS A 67 15.86 -1.91 3.80
C HIS A 67 14.63 -1.11 4.22
N ALA A 68 13.58 -1.80 4.59
CA ALA A 68 12.33 -1.21 5.06
C ALA A 68 12.40 -0.91 6.56
N VAL A 69 11.81 0.22 6.97
CA VAL A 69 11.58 0.58 8.37
C VAL A 69 10.08 0.58 8.65
N VAL A 70 9.67 0.08 9.80
CA VAL A 70 8.28 0.14 10.26
C VAL A 70 8.23 0.78 11.63
N VAL A 71 7.47 1.86 11.77
CA VAL A 71 7.26 2.53 13.06
C VAL A 71 6.25 1.75 13.89
N SER A 72 6.63 1.35 15.10
CA SER A 72 5.76 0.64 16.03
C SER A 72 5.07 1.60 16.97
N GLY A 73 3.85 1.24 17.37
CA GLY A 73 3.19 1.86 18.49
C GLY A 73 3.75 1.41 19.85
N GLY A 74 3.17 1.97 20.93
CA GLY A 74 3.51 1.63 22.31
C GLY A 74 3.19 0.18 22.68
N ALA A 75 3.43 -0.18 23.92
CA ALA A 75 3.39 -1.56 24.44
C ALA A 75 2.12 -2.36 24.09
N SER A 76 0.95 -1.71 24.09
CA SER A 76 -0.34 -2.35 23.76
C SER A 76 -0.68 -2.34 22.25
N HIS A 77 0.15 -1.72 21.39
CA HIS A 77 -0.14 -1.51 19.96
C HIS A 77 1.01 -1.98 19.06
N THR A 78 1.71 -3.06 19.43
CA THR A 78 2.84 -3.61 18.67
C THR A 78 2.41 -4.53 17.52
N GLY A 79 1.20 -5.07 17.54
CA GLY A 79 0.72 -6.10 16.60
C GLY A 79 0.75 -5.63 15.14
N ALA A 80 0.21 -4.45 14.88
CA ALA A 80 0.13 -3.85 13.55
C ALA A 80 1.52 -3.68 12.89
N ALA A 81 2.48 -3.13 13.64
CA ALA A 81 3.85 -2.97 13.15
C ALA A 81 4.53 -4.32 12.85
N ARG A 82 4.27 -5.35 13.65
CA ARG A 82 4.81 -6.70 13.42
C ARG A 82 4.21 -7.36 12.19
N LEU A 83 2.89 -7.22 11.97
CA LEU A 83 2.21 -7.68 10.76
C LEU A 83 2.79 -6.99 9.51
N GLY A 84 2.88 -5.66 9.52
CA GLY A 84 3.46 -4.90 8.42
C GLY A 84 4.92 -5.25 8.15
N ALA A 85 5.74 -5.39 9.19
CA ALA A 85 7.15 -5.75 9.06
C ALA A 85 7.34 -7.17 8.48
N ARG A 86 6.54 -8.13 8.93
CA ARG A 86 6.55 -9.51 8.40
C ARG A 86 6.11 -9.53 6.95
N ALA A 87 5.06 -8.79 6.61
CA ALA A 87 4.57 -8.67 5.24
C ALA A 87 5.61 -8.04 4.31
N ALA A 88 6.29 -6.98 4.74
CA ALA A 88 7.36 -6.34 3.96
C ALA A 88 8.53 -7.31 3.68
N LEU A 89 8.95 -8.09 4.68
CA LEU A 89 9.99 -9.09 4.52
C LEU A 89 9.56 -10.21 3.55
N ARG A 90 8.31 -10.70 3.67
CA ARG A 90 7.74 -11.72 2.77
C ARG A 90 7.51 -11.20 1.35
N ALA A 91 7.20 -9.90 1.20
CA ALA A 91 7.09 -9.26 -0.12
C ALA A 91 8.43 -9.05 -0.83
N GLY A 92 9.54 -9.27 -0.13
CA GLY A 92 10.87 -9.32 -0.74
C GLY A 92 11.87 -8.27 -0.27
N ALA A 93 11.53 -7.38 0.66
CA ALA A 93 12.53 -6.50 1.28
C ALA A 93 13.73 -7.32 1.80
N GLY A 94 14.96 -6.87 1.53
CA GLY A 94 16.16 -7.57 1.95
C GLY A 94 16.45 -7.48 3.44
N LEU A 95 16.03 -6.37 4.05
CA LEU A 95 16.15 -6.06 5.47
C LEU A 95 14.88 -5.35 5.93
N VAL A 96 14.48 -5.62 7.17
CA VAL A 96 13.39 -4.89 7.83
C VAL A 96 13.83 -4.53 9.25
N THR A 97 13.59 -3.28 9.67
CA THR A 97 13.78 -2.81 11.04
C THR A 97 12.46 -2.26 11.59
N VAL A 98 12.07 -2.69 12.75
CA VAL A 98 11.00 -2.04 13.52
C VAL A 98 11.63 -0.94 14.37
N ALA A 99 11.27 0.31 14.10
CA ALA A 99 11.54 1.46 14.98
C ALA A 99 10.54 1.40 16.13
N SER A 100 11.02 1.13 17.33
CA SER A 100 10.20 0.80 18.50
C SER A 100 10.37 1.84 19.60
N PRO A 101 9.28 2.39 20.15
CA PRO A 101 9.40 3.21 21.34
C PRO A 101 9.93 2.38 22.51
N PRO A 102 10.60 3.01 23.49
CA PRO A 102 11.19 2.31 24.64
C PRO A 102 10.22 1.37 25.36
N SER A 103 8.96 1.77 25.50
CA SER A 103 7.89 1.00 26.14
C SER A 103 7.55 -0.32 25.43
N ALA A 104 7.81 -0.42 24.14
CA ALA A 104 7.49 -1.59 23.30
C ALA A 104 8.73 -2.41 22.89
N LEU A 105 9.94 -1.96 23.24
CA LEU A 105 11.20 -2.56 22.80
C LEU A 105 11.27 -4.05 23.09
N LEU A 106 11.09 -4.43 24.35
CA LEU A 106 11.21 -5.83 24.78
C LEU A 106 10.09 -6.69 24.18
N ILE A 107 8.89 -6.13 24.02
CA ILE A 107 7.76 -6.82 23.40
C ILE A 107 8.08 -7.11 21.93
N ASN A 108 8.52 -6.12 21.18
CA ASN A 108 8.90 -6.31 19.78
C ASN A 108 10.08 -7.29 19.65
N ALA A 109 11.12 -7.13 20.45
CA ALA A 109 12.32 -7.99 20.42
C ALA A 109 12.01 -9.46 20.75
N SER A 110 11.07 -9.74 21.67
CA SER A 110 10.68 -11.10 22.01
C SER A 110 9.88 -11.83 20.92
N HIS A 111 9.24 -11.10 20.01
CA HIS A 111 8.42 -11.65 18.94
C HIS A 111 9.09 -11.63 17.55
N LEU A 112 10.22 -10.94 17.41
CA LEU A 112 10.91 -10.77 16.13
C LEU A 112 12.25 -11.50 16.14
N THR A 113 12.57 -12.22 15.05
CA THR A 113 13.82 -12.99 14.94
C THR A 113 14.71 -12.41 13.83
N SER A 114 14.26 -12.44 12.57
CA SER A 114 15.01 -11.91 11.42
C SER A 114 14.77 -10.43 11.14
N ILE A 115 13.75 -9.86 11.78
CA ILE A 115 13.43 -8.44 11.72
C ILE A 115 14.15 -7.75 12.88
N MET A 116 14.96 -6.74 12.58
CA MET A 116 15.72 -5.98 13.57
C MET A 116 14.80 -5.04 14.34
N VAL A 117 15.18 -4.72 15.56
CA VAL A 117 14.48 -3.72 16.38
C VAL A 117 15.47 -2.62 16.75
N GLN A 118 15.08 -1.38 16.54
CA GLN A 118 15.85 -0.19 16.91
C GLN A 118 14.99 0.74 17.74
N VAL A 119 15.51 1.24 18.84
CA VAL A 119 14.81 2.22 19.70
C VAL A 119 14.68 3.53 18.95
N PHE A 120 13.51 4.18 19.07
CA PHE A 120 13.28 5.58 18.70
C PHE A 120 12.30 6.22 19.68
N ASP A 121 12.48 7.49 19.96
CA ASP A 121 11.62 8.28 20.85
C ASP A 121 11.38 9.66 20.22
N GLY A 122 10.47 9.69 19.24
CA GLY A 122 10.09 10.92 18.54
C GLY A 122 10.85 11.21 17.23
N ALA A 123 10.59 12.39 16.69
CA ALA A 123 10.98 12.79 15.35
C ALA A 123 12.49 12.87 15.13
N ASP A 124 13.24 13.32 16.13
CA ASP A 124 14.70 13.45 16.04
C ASP A 124 15.37 12.09 15.90
N ASP A 125 14.96 11.11 16.70
CA ASP A 125 15.47 9.75 16.60
C ASP A 125 15.08 9.09 15.28
N LEU A 126 13.84 9.34 14.79
CA LEU A 126 13.40 8.85 13.48
C LEU A 126 14.25 9.46 12.36
N THR A 127 14.57 10.75 12.44
CA THR A 127 15.47 11.43 11.52
C THR A 127 16.84 10.77 11.52
N ALA A 128 17.43 10.55 12.69
CA ALA A 128 18.73 9.87 12.83
C ALA A 128 18.72 8.43 12.26
N ILE A 129 17.62 7.71 12.43
CA ILE A 129 17.43 6.37 11.83
C ILE A 129 17.44 6.47 10.29
N LEU A 130 16.82 7.49 9.69
CA LEU A 130 16.68 7.67 8.25
C LEU A 130 17.88 8.38 7.59
N GLU A 131 18.86 8.86 8.36
CA GLU A 131 20.15 9.32 7.82
C GLU A 131 20.90 8.20 7.10
N ASP A 132 20.75 6.94 7.55
CA ASP A 132 21.27 5.77 6.85
C ASP A 132 20.46 5.52 5.57
N LYS A 133 20.95 6.02 4.44
CA LYS A 133 20.29 5.95 3.12
C LYS A 133 20.05 4.53 2.59
N ARG A 134 20.57 3.51 3.26
CA ARG A 134 20.20 2.12 2.99
C ARG A 134 18.78 1.81 3.46
N LYS A 135 18.27 2.54 4.46
CA LYS A 135 16.88 2.50 4.93
C LYS A 135 16.03 3.36 4.01
N ASN A 136 15.60 2.78 2.90
CA ASN A 136 15.07 3.50 1.75
C ASN A 136 13.54 3.47 1.63
N ALA A 137 12.85 2.79 2.54
CA ALA A 137 11.38 2.80 2.62
C ALA A 137 10.90 2.76 4.07
N LEU A 138 9.81 3.48 4.37
CA LEU A 138 9.23 3.61 5.71
C LEU A 138 7.72 3.34 5.68
N LEU A 139 7.21 2.58 6.65
CA LEU A 139 5.78 2.49 6.99
C LEU A 139 5.56 3.19 8.33
N ILE A 140 4.62 4.12 8.36
CA ILE A 140 4.20 4.81 9.56
C ILE A 140 2.68 4.93 9.63
N GLY A 141 2.14 4.72 10.82
CA GLY A 141 0.74 4.91 11.13
C GLY A 141 0.09 3.76 11.86
N PRO A 142 0.20 2.49 11.43
CA PRO A 142 -0.44 1.39 12.12
C PRO A 142 -0.05 1.32 13.60
N GLY A 143 -1.02 1.64 14.50
CA GLY A 143 -0.83 1.66 15.93
C GLY A 143 0.08 2.77 16.49
N ALA A 144 0.47 3.74 15.68
CA ALA A 144 1.36 4.83 16.10
C ALA A 144 0.72 5.82 17.10
N GLY A 145 -0.60 5.80 17.18
CA GLY A 145 -1.40 6.76 17.95
C GLY A 145 -1.73 8.02 17.14
N VAL A 146 -2.95 8.52 17.34
CA VAL A 146 -3.41 9.76 16.68
C VAL A 146 -2.96 10.97 17.48
N GLY A 147 -2.32 11.95 16.82
CA GLY A 147 -1.98 13.22 17.47
C GLY A 147 -0.70 13.90 16.97
N PRO A 148 -0.24 14.92 17.70
CA PRO A 148 0.91 15.75 17.31
C PRO A 148 2.21 14.94 17.12
N ALA A 149 2.54 14.03 18.02
CA ALA A 149 3.77 13.22 17.92
C ALA A 149 3.82 12.40 16.62
N THR A 150 2.71 11.81 16.20
CA THR A 150 2.63 11.08 14.92
C THR A 150 2.77 12.04 13.75
N ARG A 151 2.19 13.25 13.81
CA ARG A 151 2.39 14.28 12.77
C ARG A 151 3.87 14.68 12.64
N GLU A 152 4.54 14.94 13.75
CA GLU A 152 5.96 15.30 13.78
C GLU A 152 6.81 14.19 13.15
N ASN A 153 6.56 12.94 13.51
CA ASN A 153 7.25 11.79 12.92
C ASN A 153 7.00 11.67 11.41
N VAL A 154 5.76 11.90 10.93
CA VAL A 154 5.44 11.89 9.49
C VAL A 154 6.18 13.00 8.76
N LEU A 155 6.19 14.22 9.31
CA LEU A 155 6.87 15.36 8.71
C LEU A 155 8.40 15.14 8.64
N ALA A 156 9.00 14.64 9.71
CA ALA A 156 10.42 14.25 9.74
C ALA A 156 10.74 13.19 8.69
N ALA A 157 9.88 12.18 8.55
CA ALA A 157 10.04 11.16 7.54
C ALA A 157 9.98 11.70 6.11
N LEU A 158 9.03 12.60 5.82
CA LEU A 158 8.91 13.24 4.50
C LEU A 158 10.16 14.06 4.13
N LEU A 159 10.78 14.73 5.10
CA LEU A 159 12.02 15.50 4.91
C LEU A 159 13.25 14.61 4.62
N SER A 160 13.20 13.32 4.95
CA SER A 160 14.32 12.39 4.73
C SER A 160 14.53 11.99 3.27
N GLY A 161 13.52 12.17 2.42
CA GLY A 161 13.51 11.70 1.02
C GLY A 161 13.29 10.19 0.85
N THR A 162 13.01 9.48 1.93
CA THR A 162 12.70 8.04 1.94
C THR A 162 11.33 7.79 1.30
N ALA A 163 11.15 6.67 0.61
CA ALA A 163 9.83 6.26 0.14
C ALA A 163 8.93 5.90 1.33
N ILE A 164 7.66 6.36 1.32
CA ILE A 164 6.81 6.26 2.51
C ILE A 164 5.46 5.63 2.19
N VAL A 165 5.02 4.74 3.09
CA VAL A 165 3.63 4.29 3.18
C VAL A 165 2.99 4.92 4.42
N LEU A 166 1.91 5.69 4.23
CA LEU A 166 1.09 6.29 5.28
C LEU A 166 -0.23 5.53 5.40
N ASP A 167 -0.52 5.02 6.60
CA ASP A 167 -1.76 4.28 6.88
C ASP A 167 -2.34 4.66 8.25
N ALA A 168 -3.59 4.34 8.49
CA ALA A 168 -4.26 4.38 9.79
C ALA A 168 -4.03 5.69 10.59
N ASP A 169 -3.36 5.62 11.76
CA ASP A 169 -3.18 6.76 12.67
C ASP A 169 -2.38 7.90 12.04
N ALA A 170 -1.47 7.62 11.09
CA ALA A 170 -0.77 8.67 10.35
C ALA A 170 -1.75 9.50 9.52
N LEU A 171 -2.68 8.86 8.82
CA LEU A 171 -3.72 9.52 8.04
C LEU A 171 -4.69 10.27 8.94
N THR A 172 -5.15 9.62 10.00
CA THR A 172 -6.11 10.18 10.95
C THR A 172 -5.53 11.40 11.70
N SER A 173 -4.23 11.41 11.98
CA SER A 173 -3.56 12.53 12.65
C SER A 173 -3.62 13.84 11.85
N PHE A 174 -3.78 13.78 10.53
CA PHE A 174 -3.92 14.96 9.67
C PHE A 174 -5.37 15.27 9.27
N ALA A 175 -6.37 14.57 9.82
CA ALA A 175 -7.78 14.74 9.43
C ALA A 175 -8.28 16.19 9.55
N GLU A 176 -7.82 16.95 10.55
CA GLU A 176 -8.19 18.36 10.75
C GLU A 176 -7.33 19.34 9.95
N ILE A 177 -6.14 18.93 9.54
CA ILE A 177 -5.14 19.75 8.84
C ILE A 177 -4.56 19.04 7.60
N PRO A 178 -5.39 18.48 6.70
CA PRO A 178 -4.89 17.67 5.58
C PRO A 178 -3.97 18.44 4.63
N ARG A 179 -4.15 19.77 4.54
CA ARG A 179 -3.29 20.62 3.70
C ARG A 179 -1.83 20.59 4.13
N ASP A 180 -1.56 20.51 5.42
CA ASP A 180 -0.19 20.50 5.94
C ASP A 180 0.53 19.20 5.47
N LEU A 181 -0.17 18.07 5.50
CA LEU A 181 0.34 16.83 4.94
C LEU A 181 0.61 16.93 3.43
N PHE A 182 -0.34 17.47 2.66
CA PHE A 182 -0.21 17.56 1.20
C PHE A 182 0.89 18.54 0.78
N VAL A 183 1.08 19.62 1.52
CA VAL A 183 2.21 20.56 1.31
C VAL A 183 3.53 19.86 1.59
N ALA A 184 3.63 19.10 2.69
CA ALA A 184 4.85 18.37 3.03
C ALA A 184 5.17 17.27 1.99
N ILE A 185 4.16 16.55 1.47
CA ILE A 185 4.34 15.55 0.40
C ILE A 185 4.86 16.20 -0.90
N LYS A 186 4.39 17.39 -1.23
CA LYS A 186 4.86 18.17 -2.38
C LYS A 186 6.22 18.83 -2.18
N GLY A 187 6.77 18.72 -0.99
CA GLY A 187 8.06 19.33 -0.65
C GLY A 187 9.22 18.78 -1.48
N TYR A 188 10.26 19.58 -1.69
CA TYR A 188 11.40 19.25 -2.54
C TYR A 188 12.14 17.97 -2.12
N PHE A 189 12.13 17.65 -0.83
CA PHE A 189 12.86 16.49 -0.29
C PHE A 189 11.99 15.23 -0.17
N ALA A 190 10.69 15.33 -0.40
CA ALA A 190 9.82 14.17 -0.26
C ALA A 190 10.13 13.10 -1.31
N GLY A 191 10.27 11.86 -0.85
CA GLY A 191 10.33 10.68 -1.69
C GLY A 191 8.94 10.23 -2.17
N PRO A 192 8.83 9.09 -2.86
CA PRO A 192 7.54 8.54 -3.26
C PRO A 192 6.65 8.26 -2.05
N VAL A 193 5.37 8.65 -2.12
CA VAL A 193 4.39 8.42 -1.05
C VAL A 193 3.23 7.57 -1.56
N ILE A 194 2.89 6.54 -0.77
CA ILE A 194 1.64 5.77 -0.90
C ILE A 194 0.80 6.04 0.35
N MET A 195 -0.45 6.44 0.15
CA MET A 195 -1.44 6.57 1.22
C MET A 195 -2.49 5.47 1.07
N THR A 196 -2.90 4.84 2.18
CA THR A 196 -3.79 3.68 2.14
C THR A 196 -5.10 3.90 2.90
N PRO A 197 -5.88 4.96 2.60
CA PRO A 197 -7.09 5.24 3.34
C PRO A 197 -8.20 4.22 3.06
N HIS A 198 -8.96 3.84 4.10
CA HIS A 198 -10.30 3.31 3.95
C HIS A 198 -11.30 4.46 3.73
N GLU A 199 -12.56 4.17 3.37
CA GLU A 199 -13.56 5.21 3.05
C GLU A 199 -13.73 6.26 4.17
N GLY A 200 -13.67 5.87 5.45
CA GLY A 200 -13.79 6.80 6.56
C GLY A 200 -12.58 7.72 6.74
N GLU A 201 -11.34 7.22 6.54
CA GLU A 201 -10.11 8.01 6.52
C GLU A 201 -10.10 8.94 5.31
N PHE A 202 -10.52 8.43 4.16
CA PHE A 202 -10.63 9.19 2.93
C PHE A 202 -11.56 10.40 3.08
N ALA A 203 -12.74 10.20 3.64
CA ALA A 203 -13.72 11.28 3.83
C ALA A 203 -13.21 12.38 4.77
N ARG A 204 -12.37 12.03 5.76
CA ARG A 204 -11.76 13.00 6.68
C ARG A 204 -10.61 13.78 6.02
N LEU A 205 -9.78 13.11 5.21
CA LEU A 205 -8.66 13.76 4.53
C LEU A 205 -9.10 14.57 3.31
N PHE A 206 -10.12 14.10 2.59
CA PHE A 206 -10.61 14.69 1.34
C PHE A 206 -12.11 15.03 1.43
N PRO A 207 -12.53 15.87 2.40
CA PRO A 207 -13.96 16.11 2.67
C PRO A 207 -14.71 16.69 1.47
N LYS A 208 -14.06 17.53 0.68
CA LYS A 208 -14.67 18.10 -0.54
C LYS A 208 -14.93 17.03 -1.59
N ILE A 209 -13.93 16.20 -1.88
CA ILE A 209 -14.05 15.13 -2.87
C ILE A 209 -15.10 14.10 -2.42
N ALA A 210 -15.13 13.78 -1.12
CA ALA A 210 -16.12 12.88 -0.55
C ALA A 210 -17.55 13.44 -0.67
N ALA A 211 -17.74 14.75 -0.44
CA ALA A 211 -19.03 15.43 -0.53
C ALA A 211 -19.50 15.60 -1.99
N GLU A 212 -18.61 15.84 -2.95
CA GLU A 212 -18.94 15.91 -4.38
C GLU A 212 -19.45 14.56 -4.90
N GLY A 213 -19.06 13.45 -4.27
CA GLY A 213 -19.43 12.12 -4.71
C GLY A 213 -18.71 11.70 -5.99
N GLY A 214 -19.39 10.89 -6.81
CA GLY A 214 -18.81 10.31 -8.02
C GLY A 214 -18.34 8.87 -7.82
N SER A 215 -17.82 8.26 -8.87
CA SER A 215 -17.30 6.89 -8.83
C SER A 215 -16.04 6.80 -7.96
N LYS A 216 -15.80 5.63 -7.38
CA LYS A 216 -14.60 5.40 -6.57
C LYS A 216 -13.28 5.68 -7.32
N PRO A 217 -13.12 5.29 -8.60
CA PRO A 217 -11.97 5.69 -9.42
C PRO A 217 -11.79 7.20 -9.57
N GLU A 218 -12.87 7.95 -9.81
CA GLU A 218 -12.80 9.41 -9.93
C GLU A 218 -12.41 10.08 -8.65
N ARG A 219 -12.97 9.64 -7.51
CA ARG A 219 -12.60 10.14 -6.18
C ARG A 219 -11.14 9.84 -5.85
N ALA A 220 -10.68 8.62 -6.09
CA ALA A 220 -9.30 8.23 -5.86
C ALA A 220 -8.32 9.03 -6.74
N ARG A 221 -8.66 9.28 -8.00
CA ARG A 221 -7.87 10.08 -8.94
C ARG A 221 -7.74 11.54 -8.49
N LYS A 222 -8.85 12.17 -8.12
CA LYS A 222 -8.85 13.55 -7.59
C LYS A 222 -7.99 13.65 -6.33
N ALA A 223 -8.11 12.69 -5.40
CA ALA A 223 -7.34 12.66 -4.18
C ALA A 223 -5.84 12.46 -4.43
N ALA A 224 -5.47 11.58 -5.36
CA ALA A 224 -4.08 11.36 -5.73
C ALA A 224 -3.43 12.63 -6.30
N ALA A 225 -4.14 13.33 -7.19
CA ALA A 225 -3.68 14.60 -7.74
C ALA A 225 -3.60 15.71 -6.67
N GLU A 226 -4.59 15.80 -5.76
CA GLU A 226 -4.59 16.78 -4.66
C GLU A 226 -3.44 16.55 -3.68
N ALA A 227 -3.20 15.29 -3.29
CA ALA A 227 -2.15 14.95 -2.35
C ALA A 227 -0.75 14.85 -2.99
N ALA A 228 -0.64 14.73 -4.31
CA ALA A 228 0.57 14.35 -5.05
C ALA A 228 1.16 13.00 -4.56
N ALA A 229 0.29 12.07 -4.19
CA ALA A 229 0.64 10.74 -3.66
C ALA A 229 -0.15 9.65 -4.37
N THR A 230 0.40 8.45 -4.43
CA THR A 230 -0.37 7.28 -4.84
C THR A 230 -1.39 6.92 -3.75
N ILE A 231 -2.66 6.76 -4.12
CA ILE A 231 -3.74 6.44 -3.19
C ILE A 231 -4.18 4.98 -3.40
N ILE A 232 -4.20 4.21 -2.32
CA ILE A 232 -4.92 2.93 -2.24
C ILE A 232 -6.22 3.19 -1.48
N LEU A 233 -7.31 3.46 -2.18
CA LEU A 233 -8.63 3.60 -1.56
C LEU A 233 -9.22 2.23 -1.28
N LYS A 234 -9.07 1.80 -0.01
CA LYS A 234 -9.42 0.46 0.46
C LYS A 234 -10.92 0.15 0.38
N GLY A 235 -11.25 -1.12 0.24
CA GLY A 235 -12.63 -1.65 0.21
C GLY A 235 -12.67 -2.98 -0.53
N ALA A 236 -13.84 -3.58 -0.63
CA ALA A 236 -14.04 -4.83 -1.38
C ALA A 236 -13.77 -4.67 -2.89
N ASP A 237 -13.77 -3.44 -3.37
CA ASP A 237 -13.41 -2.99 -4.71
C ASP A 237 -12.27 -1.97 -4.63
N THR A 238 -11.18 -2.33 -3.98
CA THR A 238 -10.02 -1.45 -3.79
C THR A 238 -9.55 -0.83 -5.11
N VAL A 239 -9.32 0.49 -5.07
CA VAL A 239 -8.85 1.28 -6.21
C VAL A 239 -7.49 1.88 -5.87
N VAL A 240 -6.54 1.75 -6.78
CA VAL A 240 -5.24 2.42 -6.74
C VAL A 240 -5.25 3.55 -7.75
N ALA A 241 -4.84 4.75 -7.35
CA ALA A 241 -4.74 5.90 -8.26
C ALA A 241 -3.38 6.58 -8.12
N SER A 242 -2.79 7.00 -9.25
CA SER A 242 -1.56 7.80 -9.26
C SER A 242 -1.86 9.29 -9.42
N PRO A 243 -0.92 10.18 -9.01
CA PRO A 243 -1.07 11.62 -9.22
C PRO A 243 -1.26 12.02 -10.68
N GLU A 244 -0.70 11.25 -11.62
CA GLU A 244 -0.77 11.47 -13.06
C GLU A 244 -2.10 11.03 -13.68
N GLY A 245 -3.00 10.42 -12.89
CA GLY A 245 -4.35 10.09 -13.32
C GLY A 245 -4.59 8.61 -13.66
N ARG A 246 -3.56 7.75 -13.64
CA ARG A 246 -3.76 6.30 -13.86
C ARG A 246 -4.52 5.67 -12.69
N VAL A 247 -5.39 4.72 -13.00
CA VAL A 247 -6.19 4.01 -12.01
C VAL A 247 -6.15 2.50 -12.25
N ALA A 248 -5.92 1.72 -11.18
CA ALA A 248 -6.06 0.26 -11.19
C ALA A 248 -7.19 -0.18 -10.25
N ILE A 249 -8.11 -1.01 -10.75
CA ILE A 249 -9.28 -1.49 -10.00
C ILE A 249 -9.06 -2.97 -9.66
N ALA A 250 -9.04 -3.31 -8.38
CA ALA A 250 -8.87 -4.68 -7.92
C ALA A 250 -10.17 -5.50 -8.07
N ARG A 251 -10.02 -6.76 -8.48
CA ARG A 251 -11.12 -7.72 -8.61
C ARG A 251 -10.94 -8.98 -7.77
N ASN A 252 -9.73 -9.24 -7.33
CA ASN A 252 -9.34 -10.50 -6.72
C ASN A 252 -9.46 -10.55 -5.19
N ALA A 253 -9.90 -9.46 -4.55
CA ALA A 253 -10.18 -9.46 -3.11
C ALA A 253 -11.47 -10.24 -2.81
N GLY A 254 -11.40 -11.17 -1.88
CA GLY A 254 -12.51 -11.91 -1.33
C GLY A 254 -12.97 -11.36 0.03
N PRO A 255 -14.12 -11.82 0.55
CA PRO A 255 -14.65 -11.39 1.84
C PRO A 255 -13.77 -11.80 3.03
N GLU A 256 -12.89 -12.77 2.86
CA GLU A 256 -11.95 -13.27 3.88
C GLU A 256 -11.02 -12.15 4.39
N LEU A 257 -10.75 -11.16 3.55
CA LEU A 257 -9.91 -10.01 3.90
C LEU A 257 -10.57 -9.02 4.86
N ALA A 258 -11.85 -9.19 5.17
CA ALA A 258 -12.57 -8.36 6.14
C ALA A 258 -12.25 -8.79 7.59
N THR A 259 -10.97 -8.80 7.95
CA THR A 259 -10.46 -9.15 9.28
C THR A 259 -9.52 -8.05 9.80
N ALA A 260 -9.43 -7.91 11.13
CA ALA A 260 -8.55 -6.92 11.77
C ALA A 260 -7.07 -7.20 11.41
N GLY A 261 -6.30 -6.15 11.11
CA GLY A 261 -4.88 -6.28 10.75
C GLY A 261 -4.63 -6.53 9.26
N SER A 262 -5.65 -6.86 8.46
CA SER A 262 -5.51 -7.08 7.01
C SER A 262 -4.95 -5.84 6.28
N GLY A 263 -5.34 -4.63 6.70
CA GLY A 263 -4.78 -3.37 6.19
C GLY A 263 -3.31 -3.20 6.50
N ASP A 264 -2.87 -3.60 7.71
CA ASP A 264 -1.46 -3.51 8.13
C ASP A 264 -0.58 -4.40 7.26
N VAL A 265 -1.08 -5.59 6.91
CA VAL A 265 -0.40 -6.50 5.98
C VAL A 265 -0.31 -5.90 4.58
N LEU A 266 -1.40 -5.31 4.06
CA LEU A 266 -1.39 -4.62 2.76
C LEU A 266 -0.35 -3.49 2.73
N ALA A 267 -0.33 -2.64 3.76
CA ALA A 267 0.64 -1.56 3.89
C ALA A 267 2.08 -2.11 3.94
N GLY A 268 2.29 -3.23 4.65
CA GLY A 268 3.57 -3.94 4.70
C GLY A 268 4.01 -4.51 3.34
N ILE A 269 3.10 -5.07 2.55
CA ILE A 269 3.43 -5.55 1.19
C ILE A 269 3.85 -4.38 0.30
N ALA A 270 3.11 -3.26 0.34
CA ALA A 270 3.45 -2.05 -0.41
C ALA A 270 4.82 -1.50 -0.01
N LEU A 271 5.12 -1.46 1.30
CA LEU A 271 6.41 -1.10 1.83
C LEU A 271 7.55 -1.98 1.29
N GLY A 272 7.36 -3.29 1.31
CA GLY A 272 8.35 -4.26 0.84
C GLY A 272 8.66 -4.12 -0.65
N LEU A 273 7.69 -3.75 -1.47
CA LEU A 273 7.86 -3.49 -2.90
C LEU A 273 8.54 -2.13 -3.15
N LEU A 274 8.17 -1.09 -2.41
CA LEU A 274 8.85 0.21 -2.45
C LEU A 274 10.33 0.09 -2.05
N ALA A 275 10.64 -0.68 -0.99
CA ALA A 275 12.01 -0.89 -0.55
C ALA A 275 12.88 -1.53 -1.65
N GLN A 276 12.29 -2.34 -2.51
CA GLN A 276 12.98 -2.95 -3.66
C GLN A 276 13.07 -2.01 -4.88
N GLY A 277 12.65 -0.74 -4.74
CA GLY A 277 12.74 0.28 -5.80
C GLY A 277 11.61 0.22 -6.83
N MET A 278 10.51 -0.48 -6.54
CA MET A 278 9.36 -0.50 -7.43
C MET A 278 8.67 0.89 -7.44
N PRO A 279 8.30 1.45 -8.60
CA PRO A 279 7.60 2.73 -8.65
C PRO A 279 6.28 2.70 -7.85
N PRO A 280 5.83 3.82 -7.25
CA PRO A 280 4.77 3.81 -6.24
C PRO A 280 3.42 3.31 -6.74
N PHE A 281 3.00 3.66 -7.95
CA PHE A 281 1.73 3.17 -8.51
C PHE A 281 1.78 1.65 -8.76
N GLU A 282 2.85 1.17 -9.37
CA GLU A 282 3.06 -0.25 -9.64
C GLU A 282 3.20 -1.04 -8.33
N ALA A 283 3.93 -0.51 -7.34
CA ALA A 283 4.07 -1.13 -6.02
C ALA A 283 2.72 -1.24 -5.31
N ALA A 284 1.92 -0.17 -5.33
CA ALA A 284 0.58 -0.16 -4.75
C ALA A 284 -0.37 -1.15 -5.46
N ALA A 285 -0.37 -1.16 -6.79
CA ALA A 285 -1.19 -2.07 -7.58
C ALA A 285 -0.79 -3.54 -7.34
N ALA A 286 0.51 -3.84 -7.36
CA ALA A 286 1.02 -5.17 -7.07
C ALA A 286 0.71 -5.60 -5.64
N ALA A 287 0.85 -4.69 -4.65
CA ALA A 287 0.53 -4.98 -3.25
C ALA A 287 -0.94 -5.36 -3.07
N VAL A 288 -1.85 -4.60 -3.67
CA VAL A 288 -3.29 -4.91 -3.64
C VAL A 288 -3.60 -6.25 -4.29
N TRP A 289 -2.93 -6.56 -5.40
CA TRP A 289 -3.12 -7.84 -6.08
C TRP A 289 -2.58 -9.01 -5.26
N LEU A 290 -1.36 -8.91 -4.74
CA LEU A 290 -0.72 -9.93 -3.88
C LEU A 290 -1.53 -10.20 -2.62
N HIS A 291 -2.04 -9.15 -1.99
CA HIS A 291 -2.90 -9.22 -0.81
C HIS A 291 -4.20 -9.97 -1.10
N GLY A 292 -4.86 -9.66 -2.23
CA GLY A 292 -6.06 -10.35 -2.68
C GLY A 292 -5.81 -11.84 -2.97
N GLU A 293 -4.71 -12.17 -3.67
CA GLU A 293 -4.35 -13.57 -3.94
C GLU A 293 -3.97 -14.34 -2.68
N ALA A 294 -3.29 -13.69 -1.71
CA ALA A 294 -2.97 -14.30 -0.43
C ALA A 294 -4.25 -14.71 0.33
N GLY A 295 -5.26 -13.81 0.38
CA GLY A 295 -6.57 -14.11 0.97
C GLY A 295 -7.27 -15.28 0.26
N ARG A 296 -7.31 -15.28 -1.07
CA ARG A 296 -7.90 -16.36 -1.86
C ARG A 296 -7.17 -17.69 -1.70
N CYS A 297 -5.85 -17.65 -1.56
CA CYS A 297 -5.02 -18.85 -1.38
C CYS A 297 -5.30 -19.55 -0.04
N PHE A 298 -5.56 -18.80 1.02
CA PHE A 298 -5.92 -19.34 2.33
C PHE A 298 -7.40 -19.73 2.39
N GLY A 299 -8.30 -18.81 2.03
CA GLY A 299 -9.75 -19.04 2.05
C GLY A 299 -10.42 -18.83 3.41
N PRO A 300 -11.55 -19.52 3.67
CA PRO A 300 -12.33 -19.36 4.90
C PRO A 300 -11.53 -19.67 6.17
N GLY A 301 -11.71 -18.86 7.21
CA GLY A 301 -11.01 -18.98 8.49
C GLY A 301 -9.72 -18.17 8.57
N LEU A 302 -9.41 -17.39 7.55
CA LEU A 302 -8.23 -16.51 7.50
C LEU A 302 -8.20 -15.51 8.65
N ILE A 303 -7.05 -15.40 9.28
CA ILE A 303 -6.66 -14.27 10.13
C ILE A 303 -5.49 -13.52 9.50
N SER A 304 -5.22 -12.31 9.96
CA SER A 304 -4.22 -11.45 9.29
C SER A 304 -2.80 -11.98 9.34
N GLU A 305 -2.48 -12.77 10.36
CA GLU A 305 -1.21 -13.48 10.50
C GLU A 305 -0.93 -14.49 9.38
N ASP A 306 -1.97 -15.04 8.77
CA ASP A 306 -1.86 -16.03 7.68
C ASP A 306 -1.44 -15.36 6.36
N LEU A 307 -1.84 -14.11 6.14
CA LEU A 307 -1.60 -13.42 4.86
C LEU A 307 -0.11 -13.35 4.48
N PRO A 308 0.81 -12.95 5.38
CA PRO A 308 2.24 -12.97 5.05
C PRO A 308 2.74 -14.38 4.71
N GLU A 309 2.18 -15.42 5.34
CA GLU A 309 2.59 -16.81 5.11
C GLU A 309 2.11 -17.37 3.76
N MET A 310 1.07 -16.80 3.18
CA MET A 310 0.61 -17.17 1.83
C MET A 310 1.43 -16.48 0.73
N LEU A 311 2.09 -15.37 1.00
CA LEU A 311 2.88 -14.64 0.00
C LEU A 311 3.92 -15.49 -0.72
N PRO A 312 4.68 -16.41 -0.08
CA PRO A 312 5.64 -17.26 -0.80
C PRO A 312 5.02 -18.15 -1.87
N ALA A 313 3.82 -18.68 -1.64
CA ALA A 313 3.10 -19.46 -2.63
C ALA A 313 2.61 -18.58 -3.79
N VAL A 314 1.98 -17.45 -3.47
CA VAL A 314 1.49 -16.48 -4.46
C VAL A 314 2.65 -15.94 -5.32
N LEU A 315 3.77 -15.58 -4.73
CA LEU A 315 4.96 -15.08 -5.44
C LEU A 315 5.55 -16.14 -6.37
N ARG A 316 5.62 -17.40 -5.92
CA ARG A 316 6.10 -18.52 -6.76
C ARG A 316 5.23 -18.67 -8.01
N ASP A 317 3.92 -18.60 -7.86
CA ASP A 317 2.99 -18.73 -8.98
C ASP A 317 3.03 -17.50 -9.89
N LEU A 318 3.13 -16.31 -9.33
CA LEU A 318 3.30 -15.07 -10.08
C LEU A 318 4.56 -15.12 -10.96
N LEU A 319 5.72 -15.43 -10.36
CA LEU A 319 7.02 -15.43 -11.06
C LEU A 319 7.13 -16.47 -12.18
N ARG A 320 6.25 -17.47 -12.19
CA ARG A 320 6.14 -18.43 -13.32
C ARG A 320 5.35 -17.87 -14.49
N ARG A 321 4.52 -16.83 -14.26
CA ARG A 321 3.58 -16.28 -15.26
C ARG A 321 4.11 -15.00 -15.93
N ILE A 322 5.10 -14.31 -15.32
CA ILE A 322 5.59 -13.00 -15.77
C ILE A 322 7.02 -13.03 -16.30
#